data_79035d3785687af6523f29c765048919
#
_entry.id   79035d3785687af6523f29c765048919
#
_cell.length_a   1.000
_cell.length_b   1.000
_cell.length_c   1.000
_cell.angle_alpha   90.00
_cell.angle_beta   90.00
_cell.angle_gamma   90.00
#
_symmetry.space_group_name_H-M   'P 1'
#
loop_
_entity.id
_entity.type
_entity.pdbx_description
1 polymer ?
#
loop_
_entity_poly.entity_id
_entity_poly.type
_entity_poly.pdbx_seq_one_letter_code
_entity_poly.pdbx_strand_id
1 'polypeptide(L)'
;MRLVAWAGGLAATAGSLAAQDVSKDKPIELPTYTVTDSRELPPPEPWFYGRIPGFEVLSNASEKSTKRLVGDFQRFFLALSLVWPGVQQKTAVPTSLIICGKGAKFDAFIPTGQQRPNRAMASLTLRAAEQSAIVIDFQTKVLNLSTSEGATAVAATAAAAGEEGLSLGGGDPGFQVDAYRQLYREYIRFLLGGVEPRGPAWFEEGVAQIFMAMEVTNTTIIVGKVENPNTISAEQGALNAAGISGTAPTEDRDFNAALAKRRLLGMAELFAVTHDAPEANSALGGTWAKQSYAFVHWGLYGDQGKHQKEFLTFLRRLDREPASEALFKECFKKNYRDMVLTIRGYVDFTNYKVAGVQAGKGEKLPTPPPFELREATEAEVGRIKGDALRLAGHVASARTAMTTPYIRGERDPPLLAAIGLLERAANDDGRARKFLEAAAQGKAARPRAYLELAKMRFAEAAAKPAVAPERFSAEQTVAVLTPLFTARTQSPPLAEAYELIAEAWARSVITPGADHLGVLDEGVRFFPRHSALVYATAVQKVRAGLVADARLMIDLGLRLAPAPESEMRRKLETLRASLPVVK
;
A
#
# COMPACT_ATOMS: atom_id res chain seq x y z
N MET A 1 38.73 15.15 11.06
CA MET A 1 38.42 15.83 9.79
C MET A 1 37.15 16.65 10.01
N ARG A 2 37.29 17.98 10.01
CA ARG A 2 36.22 18.92 10.37
C ARG A 2 35.26 19.09 9.21
N LEU A 3 33.97 18.78 9.43
CA LEU A 3 32.86 19.11 8.52
C LEU A 3 32.47 20.58 8.77
N VAL A 4 32.64 21.41 7.76
CA VAL A 4 32.22 22.81 7.71
C VAL A 4 30.74 22.82 7.27
N ALA A 5 29.87 23.27 8.18
CA ALA A 5 28.46 23.55 7.87
C ALA A 5 28.36 24.86 7.08
N TRP A 6 27.86 24.78 5.85
CA TRP A 6 27.42 25.94 5.08
C TRP A 6 25.93 26.17 5.33
N ALA A 7 25.64 27.15 6.17
CA ALA A 7 24.32 27.73 6.29
C ALA A 7 24.22 28.89 5.29
N GLY A 8 23.72 28.62 4.10
CA GLY A 8 23.37 29.62 3.10
C GLY A 8 21.92 30.02 3.27
N GLY A 9 21.69 31.20 3.90
CA GLY A 9 20.36 31.81 3.93
C GLY A 9 19.96 32.30 2.55
N LEU A 10 18.99 31.66 1.91
CA LEU A 10 18.26 32.19 0.77
C LEU A 10 17.05 32.95 1.30
N ALA A 11 17.20 34.29 1.35
CA ALA A 11 16.06 35.20 1.48
C ALA A 11 15.21 35.06 0.21
N ALA A 12 14.11 34.35 0.31
CA ALA A 12 13.09 34.30 -0.72
C ALA A 12 12.38 35.68 -0.73
N THR A 13 12.70 36.53 -1.70
CA THR A 13 11.83 37.63 -2.10
C THR A 13 10.60 36.99 -2.75
N ALA A 14 9.59 36.73 -1.92
CA ALA A 14 8.26 36.39 -2.38
C ALA A 14 7.71 37.63 -3.09
N GLY A 15 7.80 37.67 -4.42
CA GLY A 15 6.97 38.51 -5.25
C GLY A 15 5.52 38.12 -4.98
N SER A 16 4.89 38.83 -4.08
CA SER A 16 3.48 38.75 -3.78
C SER A 16 2.70 39.12 -5.04
N LEU A 17 2.35 38.13 -5.85
CA LEU A 17 1.11 38.18 -6.57
C LEU A 17 0.04 38.12 -5.49
N ALA A 18 -0.38 39.29 -5.02
CA ALA A 18 -1.58 39.45 -4.24
C ALA A 18 -2.69 38.75 -5.03
N ALA A 19 -2.99 37.50 -4.64
CA ALA A 19 -4.24 36.90 -5.01
C ALA A 19 -5.31 37.86 -4.50
N GLN A 20 -5.86 38.66 -5.41
CA GLN A 20 -7.10 39.32 -5.15
C GLN A 20 -8.08 38.25 -4.70
N ASP A 21 -8.50 38.36 -3.50
CA ASP A 21 -9.48 37.55 -2.80
C ASP A 21 -10.83 37.63 -3.55
N VAL A 22 -10.89 36.95 -4.69
CA VAL A 22 -12.06 36.87 -5.53
C VAL A 22 -12.84 35.66 -5.05
N SER A 23 -13.51 35.87 -4.00
CA SER A 23 -14.72 35.21 -3.54
C SER A 23 -14.75 35.25 -2.02
N LYS A 24 -15.28 36.35 -1.49
CA LYS A 24 -15.86 36.33 -0.14
C LYS A 24 -16.83 35.16 -0.11
N ASP A 25 -16.54 34.21 0.74
CA ASP A 25 -17.23 32.95 1.02
C ASP A 25 -18.75 33.08 0.89
N LYS A 26 -19.28 32.82 -0.30
CA LYS A 26 -20.69 32.48 -0.40
C LYS A 26 -20.83 31.13 0.25
N PRO A 27 -21.73 30.98 1.25
CA PRO A 27 -21.96 29.69 1.86
C PRO A 27 -22.38 28.69 0.79
N ILE A 28 -21.65 27.56 0.70
CA ILE A 28 -21.99 26.50 -0.22
C ILE A 28 -23.20 25.77 0.34
N GLU A 29 -24.31 25.80 -0.39
CA GLU A 29 -25.49 25.04 -0.05
C GLU A 29 -25.22 23.55 -0.34
N LEU A 30 -24.99 22.81 0.72
CA LEU A 30 -24.68 21.38 0.64
C LEU A 30 -25.91 20.57 0.22
N PRO A 31 -25.74 19.48 -0.56
CA PRO A 31 -26.83 18.63 -0.98
C PRO A 31 -27.55 17.99 0.22
N THR A 32 -28.87 17.91 0.13
CA THR A 32 -29.68 17.17 1.10
C THR A 32 -29.84 15.73 0.67
N TYR A 33 -29.89 14.81 1.64
CA TYR A 33 -30.32 13.44 1.44
C TYR A 33 -31.70 13.28 2.07
N THR A 34 -32.64 12.81 1.29
CA THR A 34 -33.97 12.48 1.79
C THR A 34 -33.95 11.10 2.43
N VAL A 35 -34.20 11.03 3.73
CA VAL A 35 -34.37 9.79 4.47
C VAL A 35 -35.85 9.61 4.73
N THR A 36 -36.43 8.56 4.19
CA THR A 36 -37.86 8.29 4.30
C THR A 36 -38.26 7.86 5.71
N ASP A 37 -37.35 7.15 6.41
CA ASP A 37 -37.50 6.79 7.82
C ASP A 37 -36.10 6.85 8.50
N SER A 38 -35.96 7.67 9.54
CA SER A 38 -34.71 7.77 10.31
C SER A 38 -34.31 6.48 11.04
N ARG A 39 -35.26 5.53 11.18
CA ARG A 39 -34.99 4.19 11.71
C ARG A 39 -34.25 3.29 10.73
N GLU A 40 -34.21 3.65 9.45
CA GLU A 40 -33.40 2.95 8.43
C GLU A 40 -31.91 3.26 8.51
N LEU A 41 -31.52 4.31 9.24
CA LEU A 41 -30.10 4.63 9.42
C LEU A 41 -29.46 3.65 10.40
N PRO A 42 -28.33 3.02 10.03
CA PRO A 42 -27.60 2.14 10.93
C PRO A 42 -27.29 2.86 12.26
N PRO A 43 -27.47 2.21 13.41
CA PRO A 43 -27.14 2.84 14.69
C PRO A 43 -25.65 3.19 14.75
N PRO A 44 -25.26 4.20 15.57
CA PRO A 44 -23.85 4.49 15.81
C PRO A 44 -23.13 3.25 16.35
N GLU A 45 -22.01 2.93 15.75
CA GLU A 45 -21.16 1.83 16.19
C GLU A 45 -20.02 2.37 17.05
N PRO A 46 -19.72 1.77 18.20
CA PRO A 46 -18.58 2.19 19.01
C PRO A 46 -17.28 1.73 18.32
N TRP A 47 -16.44 2.69 17.97
CA TRP A 47 -15.11 2.48 17.41
C TRP A 47 -14.11 3.34 18.15
N PHE A 48 -12.87 2.85 18.24
CA PHE A 48 -11.72 3.61 18.69
C PHE A 48 -10.93 4.14 17.50
N TYR A 49 -10.41 5.35 17.66
CA TYR A 49 -9.55 6.00 16.68
C TYR A 49 -8.20 6.33 17.30
N GLY A 50 -7.14 6.16 16.54
CA GLY A 50 -5.79 6.55 16.89
C GLY A 50 -4.93 6.82 15.67
N ARG A 51 -3.77 7.42 15.88
CA ARG A 51 -2.77 7.64 14.83
C ARG A 51 -1.43 7.09 15.25
N ILE A 52 -0.79 6.40 14.34
CA ILE A 52 0.60 5.97 14.43
C ILE A 52 1.33 6.44 13.16
N PRO A 53 2.66 6.51 13.14
CA PRO A 53 3.38 6.94 11.94
C PRO A 53 2.96 6.16 10.69
N GLY A 54 2.41 6.85 9.70
CA GLY A 54 1.95 6.27 8.43
C GLY A 54 0.53 5.68 8.43
N PHE A 55 -0.16 5.61 9.59
CA PHE A 55 -1.48 4.98 9.67
C PHE A 55 -2.50 5.77 10.49
N GLU A 56 -3.75 5.75 10.00
CA GLU A 56 -4.93 6.01 10.83
C GLU A 56 -5.48 4.66 11.29
N VAL A 57 -5.66 4.49 12.59
CA VAL A 57 -6.19 3.25 13.20
C VAL A 57 -7.67 3.45 13.50
N LEU A 58 -8.51 2.53 13.03
CA LEU A 58 -9.91 2.45 13.40
C LEU A 58 -10.19 1.05 13.94
N SER A 59 -10.62 0.92 15.18
CA SER A 59 -10.79 -0.37 15.84
C SER A 59 -12.13 -0.53 16.54
N ASN A 60 -12.79 -1.66 16.29
CA ASN A 60 -13.97 -2.11 17.03
C ASN A 60 -13.61 -3.24 18.04
N ALA A 61 -12.33 -3.51 18.26
CA ALA A 61 -11.86 -4.41 19.32
C ALA A 61 -11.78 -3.65 20.66
N SER A 62 -11.60 -4.38 21.77
CA SER A 62 -11.40 -3.73 23.06
C SER A 62 -10.17 -2.80 23.03
N GLU A 63 -10.18 -1.75 23.83
CA GLU A 63 -9.07 -0.81 23.95
C GLU A 63 -7.75 -1.53 24.27
N LYS A 64 -7.76 -2.47 25.22
CA LYS A 64 -6.61 -3.28 25.62
C LYS A 64 -6.06 -4.09 24.45
N SER A 65 -6.94 -4.77 23.71
CA SER A 65 -6.56 -5.59 22.57
C SER A 65 -6.02 -4.75 21.42
N THR A 66 -6.65 -3.59 21.16
CA THR A 66 -6.20 -2.63 20.14
C THR A 66 -4.81 -2.09 20.48
N LYS A 67 -4.59 -1.64 21.72
CA LYS A 67 -3.28 -1.14 22.17
C LYS A 67 -2.19 -2.20 22.04
N ARG A 68 -2.50 -3.46 22.37
CA ARG A 68 -1.56 -4.57 22.21
C ARG A 68 -1.21 -4.81 20.75
N LEU A 69 -2.20 -5.00 19.87
CA LEU A 69 -1.98 -5.26 18.46
C LEU A 69 -1.20 -4.13 17.77
N VAL A 70 -1.61 -2.89 18.00
CA VAL A 70 -0.96 -1.73 17.40
C VAL A 70 0.45 -1.55 17.96
N GLY A 71 0.67 -1.78 19.26
CA GLY A 71 1.99 -1.74 19.88
C GLY A 71 2.93 -2.80 19.30
N ASP A 72 2.46 -4.03 19.09
CA ASP A 72 3.25 -5.10 18.47
C ASP A 72 3.53 -4.79 16.97
N PHE A 73 2.56 -4.21 16.27
CA PHE A 73 2.77 -3.74 14.90
C PHE A 73 3.80 -2.61 14.81
N GLN A 74 3.78 -1.66 15.75
CA GLN A 74 4.80 -0.61 15.82
C GLN A 74 6.20 -1.19 16.12
N ARG A 75 6.30 -2.21 16.98
CA ARG A 75 7.57 -2.92 17.23
C ARG A 75 8.07 -3.62 15.97
N PHE A 76 7.18 -4.29 15.24
CA PHE A 76 7.51 -4.92 13.97
C PHE A 76 8.02 -3.88 12.95
N PHE A 77 7.33 -2.75 12.83
CA PHE A 77 7.69 -1.65 11.96
C PHE A 77 9.08 -1.08 12.31
N LEU A 78 9.36 -0.88 13.58
CA LEU A 78 10.66 -0.42 14.05
C LEU A 78 11.76 -1.46 13.79
N ALA A 79 11.49 -2.72 14.07
CA ALA A 79 12.41 -3.82 13.79
C ALA A 79 12.74 -3.92 12.29
N LEU A 80 11.74 -3.75 11.43
CA LEU A 80 11.92 -3.74 9.99
C LEU A 80 12.87 -2.62 9.55
N SER A 81 12.79 -1.42 10.16
CA SER A 81 13.69 -0.31 9.84
C SER A 81 15.14 -0.59 10.19
N LEU A 82 15.36 -1.42 11.23
CA LEU A 82 16.70 -1.79 11.67
C LEU A 82 17.34 -2.89 10.79
N VAL A 83 16.53 -3.86 10.34
CA VAL A 83 17.03 -4.97 9.51
C VAL A 83 17.02 -4.65 8.02
N TRP A 84 16.21 -3.70 7.59
CA TRP A 84 16.10 -3.27 6.19
C TRP A 84 16.06 -1.75 6.06
N PRO A 85 17.14 -1.04 6.36
CA PRO A 85 17.18 0.43 6.38
C PRO A 85 16.90 1.08 5.02
N GLY A 86 17.06 0.34 3.92
CA GLY A 86 16.74 0.82 2.57
C GLY A 86 15.26 0.76 2.20
N VAL A 87 14.42 0.09 3.00
CA VAL A 87 12.98 0.06 2.73
C VAL A 87 12.36 1.39 3.10
N GLN A 88 11.70 2.03 2.14
CA GLN A 88 10.94 3.25 2.41
C GLN A 88 9.66 2.90 3.16
N GLN A 89 9.71 3.01 4.47
CA GLN A 89 8.55 2.73 5.34
C GLN A 89 7.53 3.87 5.36
N LYS A 90 7.92 5.06 4.93
CA LYS A 90 6.97 6.16 4.73
C LYS A 90 6.14 5.84 3.51
N THR A 91 5.00 5.23 3.74
CA THR A 91 3.99 5.13 2.71
C THR A 91 3.59 6.55 2.30
N ALA A 92 3.88 6.92 1.06
CA ALA A 92 3.41 8.18 0.50
C ALA A 92 1.87 8.22 0.49
N VAL A 93 1.25 7.06 0.52
CA VAL A 93 -0.20 6.89 0.44
C VAL A 93 -0.78 6.78 1.85
N PRO A 94 -1.73 7.64 2.24
CA PRO A 94 -2.46 7.52 3.51
C PRO A 94 -3.07 6.12 3.65
N THR A 95 -2.77 5.45 4.74
CA THR A 95 -3.19 4.06 4.97
C THR A 95 -4.03 3.97 6.24
N SER A 96 -5.19 3.34 6.14
CA SER A 96 -6.03 3.05 7.29
C SER A 96 -5.80 1.62 7.76
N LEU A 97 -5.62 1.43 9.06
CA LEU A 97 -5.57 0.14 9.73
C LEU A 97 -6.91 -0.09 10.41
N ILE A 98 -7.75 -0.97 9.84
CA ILE A 98 -9.08 -1.28 10.35
C ILE A 98 -9.04 -2.61 11.09
N ILE A 99 -9.35 -2.58 12.38
CA ILE A 99 -9.33 -3.75 13.24
C ILE A 99 -10.78 -4.16 13.55
N CYS A 100 -11.24 -5.22 12.91
CA CYS A 100 -12.57 -5.78 13.10
C CYS A 100 -12.61 -6.67 14.34
N GLY A 101 -13.11 -6.13 15.44
CA GLY A 101 -13.37 -6.84 16.68
C GLY A 101 -14.78 -7.44 16.74
N LYS A 102 -15.26 -7.71 17.94
CA LYS A 102 -16.57 -8.34 18.20
C LYS A 102 -17.71 -7.51 17.59
N GLY A 103 -18.49 -8.12 16.71
CA GLY A 103 -19.63 -7.48 16.04
C GLY A 103 -19.29 -6.78 14.73
N ALA A 104 -18.03 -6.46 14.45
CA ALA A 104 -17.63 -5.92 13.14
C ALA A 104 -17.50 -7.04 12.10
N LYS A 105 -18.01 -6.79 10.91
CA LYS A 105 -18.00 -7.79 9.83
C LYS A 105 -16.79 -7.57 8.93
N PHE A 106 -15.71 -8.30 9.17
CA PHE A 106 -14.55 -8.32 8.27
C PHE A 106 -14.95 -8.65 6.82
N ASP A 107 -15.89 -9.57 6.65
CA ASP A 107 -16.37 -10.02 5.34
C ASP A 107 -16.94 -8.90 4.46
N ALA A 108 -17.42 -7.81 5.08
CA ALA A 108 -17.90 -6.64 4.36
C ALA A 108 -16.79 -5.94 3.54
N PHE A 109 -15.54 -6.15 3.88
CA PHE A 109 -14.40 -5.53 3.19
C PHE A 109 -13.74 -6.45 2.15
N ILE A 110 -14.22 -7.70 1.99
CA ILE A 110 -13.67 -8.59 0.97
C ILE A 110 -14.04 -8.03 -0.41
N PRO A 111 -13.07 -7.86 -1.33
CA PRO A 111 -13.33 -7.30 -2.64
C PRO A 111 -14.44 -8.03 -3.40
N THR A 112 -15.25 -7.28 -4.16
CA THR A 112 -16.29 -7.84 -5.02
C THR A 112 -15.70 -8.84 -6.00
N GLY A 113 -16.32 -10.01 -6.13
CA GLY A 113 -15.82 -11.09 -6.99
C GLY A 113 -14.79 -12.02 -6.33
N GLN A 114 -14.32 -11.71 -5.13
CA GLN A 114 -13.54 -12.63 -4.32
C GLN A 114 -14.46 -13.32 -3.30
N GLN A 115 -14.33 -14.64 -3.20
CA GLN A 115 -14.95 -15.36 -2.08
C GLN A 115 -13.92 -15.47 -0.96
N ARG A 116 -14.36 -15.34 0.30
CA ARG A 116 -13.51 -15.65 1.44
C ARG A 116 -13.15 -17.13 1.36
N PRO A 117 -11.89 -17.50 1.03
CA PRO A 117 -11.49 -18.89 1.04
C PRO A 117 -11.47 -19.35 2.49
N ASN A 118 -12.50 -20.06 2.94
CA ASN A 118 -12.68 -20.52 4.31
C ASN A 118 -12.37 -19.44 5.37
N ARG A 119 -12.53 -19.69 6.63
CA ARG A 119 -12.26 -18.73 7.72
C ARG A 119 -10.76 -18.40 7.94
N ALA A 120 -9.92 -18.68 6.98
CA ALA A 120 -8.47 -18.60 7.08
C ALA A 120 -7.88 -17.22 6.76
N MET A 121 -8.66 -16.30 6.18
CA MET A 121 -8.20 -14.94 5.91
C MET A 121 -8.43 -14.06 7.14
N ALA A 122 -7.36 -13.71 7.85
CA ALA A 122 -7.41 -12.81 9.00
C ALA A 122 -6.99 -11.38 8.67
N SER A 123 -6.44 -11.11 7.50
CA SER A 123 -6.12 -9.76 7.03
C SER A 123 -6.21 -9.66 5.51
N LEU A 124 -6.46 -8.47 5.03
CA LEU A 124 -6.44 -8.13 3.61
C LEU A 124 -5.95 -6.70 3.40
N THR A 125 -5.34 -6.44 2.26
CA THR A 125 -4.92 -5.10 1.86
C THR A 125 -5.75 -4.62 0.68
N LEU A 126 -6.34 -3.44 0.84
CA LEU A 126 -7.07 -2.71 -0.20
C LEU A 126 -6.22 -1.54 -0.64
N ARG A 127 -6.03 -1.36 -1.95
CA ARG A 127 -5.10 -0.36 -2.47
C ARG A 127 -5.68 0.43 -3.63
N ALA A 128 -5.41 1.74 -3.62
CA ALA A 128 -5.52 2.62 -4.78
C ALA A 128 -4.31 3.57 -4.80
N ALA A 129 -4.16 4.33 -5.87
CA ALA A 129 -3.04 5.26 -6.04
C ALA A 129 -2.99 6.35 -4.95
N GLU A 130 -4.13 6.71 -4.36
CA GLU A 130 -4.26 7.81 -3.40
C GLU A 130 -4.51 7.36 -1.96
N GLN A 131 -4.89 6.11 -1.75
CA GLN A 131 -5.34 5.63 -0.45
C GLN A 131 -5.22 4.11 -0.36
N SER A 132 -4.96 3.62 0.83
CA SER A 132 -4.92 2.18 1.11
C SER A 132 -5.59 1.88 2.45
N ALA A 133 -6.03 0.64 2.61
CA ALA A 133 -6.51 0.13 3.89
C ALA A 133 -5.97 -1.28 4.12
N ILE A 134 -5.55 -1.55 5.34
CA ILE A 134 -5.27 -2.89 5.83
C ILE A 134 -6.38 -3.22 6.82
N VAL A 135 -7.14 -4.26 6.52
CA VAL A 135 -8.27 -4.70 7.34
C VAL A 135 -7.88 -6.00 8.02
N ILE A 136 -8.15 -6.10 9.32
CA ILE A 136 -7.78 -7.24 10.15
C ILE A 136 -9.04 -7.81 10.78
N ASP A 137 -9.24 -9.12 10.66
CA ASP A 137 -10.21 -9.89 11.45
C ASP A 137 -9.57 -10.32 12.77
N PHE A 138 -9.82 -9.54 13.80
CA PHE A 138 -9.29 -9.82 15.13
C PHE A 138 -10.09 -10.91 15.89
N GLN A 139 -11.24 -11.33 15.34
CA GLN A 139 -12.05 -12.40 15.92
C GLN A 139 -11.56 -13.80 15.55
N THR A 140 -10.81 -13.92 14.45
CA THR A 140 -10.38 -15.21 13.90
C THR A 140 -9.11 -15.71 14.60
N LYS A 141 -9.14 -15.86 15.92
CA LYS A 141 -8.23 -16.77 16.63
C LYS A 141 -8.81 -18.18 16.50
N VAL A 142 -8.54 -18.84 15.39
CA VAL A 142 -8.92 -20.25 15.23
C VAL A 142 -7.80 -21.11 15.81
N LEU A 143 -8.03 -21.66 16.98
CA LEU A 143 -7.21 -22.74 17.52
C LEU A 143 -7.55 -24.04 16.78
N ASN A 144 -6.54 -24.67 16.24
CA ASN A 144 -6.69 -26.01 15.68
C ASN A 144 -6.64 -27.04 16.81
N LEU A 145 -7.76 -27.66 17.08
CA LEU A 145 -7.89 -28.72 18.07
C LEU A 145 -8.08 -30.04 17.33
N SER A 146 -7.01 -30.78 17.17
CA SER A 146 -7.01 -32.04 16.42
C SER A 146 -7.67 -33.19 17.17
N THR A 147 -7.96 -33.05 18.46
CA THR A 147 -8.70 -34.06 19.28
C THR A 147 -9.52 -33.38 20.36
N SER A 148 -10.63 -34.02 20.78
CA SER A 148 -11.50 -33.54 21.85
C SER A 148 -10.80 -33.40 23.21
N GLU A 149 -9.74 -34.15 23.45
CA GLU A 149 -8.95 -34.10 24.70
C GLU A 149 -7.93 -32.95 24.71
N GLY A 150 -7.31 -32.63 23.57
CA GLY A 150 -6.48 -31.43 23.43
C GLY A 150 -7.29 -30.14 23.52
N ALA A 151 -8.57 -30.17 23.12
CA ALA A 151 -9.50 -29.05 23.18
C ALA A 151 -9.71 -28.55 24.62
N THR A 152 -9.87 -29.47 25.55
CA THR A 152 -10.10 -29.16 26.97
C THR A 152 -8.86 -28.57 27.64
N ALA A 153 -7.68 -29.06 27.33
CA ALA A 153 -6.42 -28.57 27.91
C ALA A 153 -6.05 -27.15 27.41
N VAL A 154 -6.25 -26.89 26.12
CA VAL A 154 -5.97 -25.54 25.54
C VAL A 154 -7.02 -24.52 25.95
N ALA A 155 -8.30 -24.92 26.07
CA ALA A 155 -9.36 -24.05 26.59
C ALA A 155 -9.11 -23.69 28.05
N ALA A 156 -8.62 -24.61 28.88
CA ALA A 156 -8.27 -24.38 30.30
C ALA A 156 -7.08 -23.42 30.43
N THR A 157 -6.05 -23.53 29.60
CA THR A 157 -4.89 -22.63 29.59
C THR A 157 -5.23 -21.24 29.09
N ALA A 158 -6.11 -21.12 28.09
CA ALA A 158 -6.56 -19.84 27.57
C ALA A 158 -7.49 -19.10 28.53
N ALA A 159 -8.37 -19.84 29.23
CA ALA A 159 -9.22 -19.29 30.31
C ALA A 159 -8.37 -18.82 31.52
N ALA A 160 -7.30 -19.53 31.85
CA ALA A 160 -6.37 -19.15 32.93
C ALA A 160 -5.54 -17.91 32.56
N ALA A 161 -5.32 -17.66 31.25
CA ALA A 161 -4.61 -16.47 30.74
C ALA A 161 -5.49 -15.22 30.68
N GLY A 162 -6.78 -15.30 30.99
CA GLY A 162 -7.71 -14.16 30.93
C GLY A 162 -7.95 -13.63 29.53
N GLU A 163 -7.74 -14.43 28.51
CA GLU A 163 -8.01 -14.06 27.10
C GLU A 163 -9.49 -14.27 26.80
N GLU A 164 -10.28 -13.21 26.97
CA GLU A 164 -11.64 -13.17 26.44
C GLU A 164 -11.62 -13.24 24.91
N GLY A 165 -12.19 -14.29 24.34
CA GLY A 165 -12.39 -14.36 22.89
C GLY A 165 -12.12 -15.70 22.21
N LEU A 166 -11.91 -16.77 22.95
CA LEU A 166 -11.89 -18.14 22.40
C LEU A 166 -13.32 -18.62 22.21
N SER A 167 -13.90 -18.35 21.04
CA SER A 167 -15.17 -18.96 20.65
C SER A 167 -14.89 -20.38 20.14
N LEU A 168 -15.21 -21.38 20.96
CA LEU A 168 -15.33 -22.78 20.56
C LEU A 168 -16.60 -22.98 19.72
N GLY A 169 -16.68 -22.32 18.55
CA GLY A 169 -17.75 -22.52 17.57
C GLY A 169 -17.51 -23.83 16.84
N GLY A 170 -18.39 -24.80 17.04
CA GLY A 170 -18.37 -26.09 16.30
C GLY A 170 -18.43 -25.85 14.80
N GLY A 171 -17.35 -26.16 14.13
CA GLY A 171 -17.21 -26.12 12.68
C GLY A 171 -15.81 -26.51 12.33
N ASP A 172 -15.69 -27.32 11.33
CA ASP A 172 -14.55 -27.85 10.62
C ASP A 172 -13.17 -27.84 11.33
N PRO A 173 -12.54 -28.99 11.54
CA PRO A 173 -11.27 -29.08 12.24
C PRO A 173 -10.18 -28.44 11.39
N GLY A 174 -9.75 -27.26 11.82
CA GLY A 174 -8.55 -27.16 11.36
C GLY A 174 -7.70 -26.02 11.02
N PHE A 175 -7.93 -24.76 11.22
CA PHE A 175 -6.91 -23.78 10.84
C PHE A 175 -6.64 -22.77 11.97
N GLN A 176 -5.43 -22.76 12.47
CA GLN A 176 -4.95 -21.69 13.33
C GLN A 176 -4.41 -20.58 12.42
N VAL A 177 -5.03 -19.41 12.44
CA VAL A 177 -4.57 -18.23 11.71
C VAL A 177 -4.05 -17.23 12.72
N ASP A 178 -2.77 -16.91 12.65
CA ASP A 178 -2.20 -15.84 13.46
C ASP A 178 -2.42 -14.50 12.78
N ALA A 179 -3.37 -13.71 13.31
CA ALA A 179 -3.71 -12.40 12.79
C ALA A 179 -2.50 -11.45 12.75
N TYR A 180 -1.56 -11.56 13.69
CA TYR A 180 -0.34 -10.75 13.71
C TYR A 180 0.59 -11.10 12.55
N ARG A 181 0.81 -12.39 12.33
CA ARG A 181 1.67 -12.85 11.23
C ARG A 181 1.09 -12.48 9.88
N GLN A 182 -0.21 -12.64 9.68
CA GLN A 182 -0.87 -12.20 8.45
C GLN A 182 -0.78 -10.69 8.26
N LEU A 183 -0.95 -9.89 9.31
CA LEU A 183 -0.74 -8.44 9.23
C LEU A 183 0.67 -8.11 8.76
N TYR A 184 1.69 -8.77 9.30
CA TYR A 184 3.08 -8.53 8.90
C TYR A 184 3.31 -8.90 7.44
N ARG A 185 2.79 -10.05 6.99
CA ARG A 185 2.83 -10.45 5.58
C ARG A 185 2.18 -9.42 4.68
N GLU A 186 0.95 -9.01 4.99
CA GLU A 186 0.22 -8.02 4.19
C GLU A 186 0.92 -6.66 4.18
N TYR A 187 1.51 -6.25 5.30
CA TYR A 187 2.26 -5.01 5.36
C TYR A 187 3.52 -5.03 4.48
N ILE A 188 4.28 -6.12 4.48
CA ILE A 188 5.43 -6.27 3.59
C ILE A 188 5.01 -6.27 2.12
N ARG A 189 3.95 -6.98 1.77
CA ARG A 189 3.38 -6.95 0.40
C ARG A 189 2.91 -5.54 0.04
N PHE A 190 2.36 -4.82 1.00
CA PHE A 190 1.98 -3.42 0.83
C PHE A 190 3.21 -2.55 0.52
N LEU A 191 4.30 -2.68 1.23
CA LEU A 191 5.53 -1.91 0.98
C LEU A 191 6.13 -2.25 -0.39
N LEU A 192 6.30 -3.53 -0.70
CA LEU A 192 6.91 -3.98 -1.95
C LEU A 192 6.07 -3.61 -3.18
N GLY A 193 4.75 -3.70 -3.07
CA GLY A 193 3.86 -3.31 -4.15
C GLY A 193 3.83 -1.80 -4.44
N GLY A 194 4.44 -0.97 -3.61
CA GLY A 194 4.65 0.46 -3.85
C GLY A 194 5.97 0.79 -4.56
N VAL A 195 6.81 -0.22 -4.82
CA VAL A 195 8.10 -0.03 -5.49
C VAL A 195 7.91 -0.04 -7.01
N GLU A 196 8.57 0.84 -7.74
CA GLU A 196 8.57 0.88 -9.20
C GLU A 196 9.99 0.65 -9.78
N PRO A 197 10.16 -0.31 -10.70
CA PRO A 197 9.16 -1.26 -11.17
C PRO A 197 8.77 -2.25 -10.06
N ARG A 198 7.51 -2.70 -10.09
CA ARG A 198 7.01 -3.68 -9.14
C ARG A 198 7.71 -5.03 -9.37
N GLY A 199 8.21 -5.62 -8.29
CA GLY A 199 8.85 -6.94 -8.36
C GLY A 199 7.88 -8.07 -8.74
N PRO A 200 8.38 -9.26 -9.13
CA PRO A 200 7.54 -10.41 -9.43
C PRO A 200 6.72 -10.87 -8.21
N ALA A 201 5.52 -11.41 -8.44
CA ALA A 201 4.61 -11.84 -7.37
C ALA A 201 5.27 -12.87 -6.42
N TRP A 202 6.01 -13.85 -6.96
CA TRP A 202 6.72 -14.84 -6.17
C TRP A 202 7.81 -14.23 -5.27
N PHE A 203 8.45 -13.14 -5.72
CA PHE A 203 9.46 -12.45 -4.92
C PHE A 203 8.81 -11.68 -3.76
N GLU A 204 7.73 -10.92 -4.06
CA GLU A 204 6.97 -10.21 -3.03
C GLU A 204 6.46 -11.18 -1.96
N GLU A 205 5.90 -12.30 -2.37
CA GLU A 205 5.39 -13.32 -1.45
C GLU A 205 6.51 -13.96 -0.63
N GLY A 206 7.62 -14.33 -1.26
CA GLY A 206 8.74 -14.95 -0.56
C GLY A 206 9.35 -14.02 0.50
N VAL A 207 9.54 -12.74 0.19
CA VAL A 207 9.99 -11.72 1.15
C VAL A 207 8.95 -11.53 2.26
N ALA A 208 7.68 -11.46 1.92
CA ALA A 208 6.61 -11.30 2.92
C ALA A 208 6.58 -12.47 3.91
N GLN A 209 6.79 -13.71 3.45
CA GLN A 209 6.89 -14.90 4.30
C GLN A 209 8.11 -14.87 5.21
N ILE A 210 9.27 -14.38 4.72
CA ILE A 210 10.48 -14.21 5.54
C ILE A 210 10.20 -13.27 6.73
N PHE A 211 9.58 -12.12 6.46
CA PHE A 211 9.27 -11.15 7.50
C PHE A 211 8.06 -11.50 8.35
N MET A 212 7.10 -12.27 7.81
CA MET A 212 5.99 -12.83 8.60
C MET A 212 6.49 -13.67 9.77
N ALA A 213 7.61 -14.38 9.57
CA ALA A 213 8.25 -15.21 10.57
C ALA A 213 9.26 -14.45 11.47
N MET A 214 9.33 -13.11 11.35
CA MET A 214 10.27 -12.30 12.14
C MET A 214 9.93 -12.36 13.63
N GLU A 215 10.93 -12.68 14.45
CA GLU A 215 10.83 -12.67 15.90
C GLU A 215 11.52 -11.42 16.46
N VAL A 216 10.82 -10.67 17.30
CA VAL A 216 11.35 -9.45 17.92
C VAL A 216 11.28 -9.61 19.45
N THR A 217 12.44 -9.59 20.08
CA THR A 217 12.57 -9.55 21.54
C THR A 217 13.01 -8.16 22.00
N ASN A 218 13.25 -7.97 23.28
CA ASN A 218 13.78 -6.70 23.79
C ASN A 218 15.24 -6.43 23.40
N THR A 219 15.97 -7.44 22.96
CA THR A 219 17.40 -7.35 22.67
C THR A 219 17.79 -7.87 21.29
N THR A 220 16.91 -8.62 20.61
CA THR A 220 17.30 -9.33 19.40
C THR A 220 16.16 -9.32 18.38
N ILE A 221 16.51 -9.16 17.11
CA ILE A 221 15.61 -9.35 15.97
C ILE A 221 16.13 -10.53 15.16
N ILE A 222 15.30 -11.54 14.93
CA ILE A 222 15.61 -12.72 14.13
C ILE A 222 14.76 -12.67 12.86
N VAL A 223 15.40 -12.80 11.70
CA VAL A 223 14.73 -12.78 10.39
C VAL A 223 15.10 -14.04 9.62
N GLY A 224 14.13 -14.62 8.91
CA GLY A 224 14.36 -15.79 8.07
C GLY A 224 14.72 -17.05 8.86
N LYS A 225 14.30 -17.15 10.13
CA LYS A 225 14.47 -18.37 10.92
C LYS A 225 13.72 -19.53 10.25
N VAL A 226 14.42 -20.63 10.06
CA VAL A 226 13.86 -21.88 9.54
C VAL A 226 14.35 -23.03 10.42
N GLU A 227 13.45 -23.81 10.96
CA GLU A 227 13.77 -24.94 11.81
C GLU A 227 13.52 -26.25 11.05
N ASN A 228 14.52 -27.13 11.03
CA ASN A 228 14.36 -28.44 10.42
C ASN A 228 13.42 -29.29 11.29
N PRO A 229 12.32 -29.82 10.74
CA PRO A 229 11.39 -30.67 11.48
C PRO A 229 12.03 -31.94 12.05
N ASN A 230 13.18 -32.35 11.54
CA ASN A 230 13.94 -33.49 12.06
C ASN A 230 14.83 -33.14 13.27
N THR A 231 14.99 -31.85 13.59
CA THR A 231 15.70 -31.36 14.79
C THR A 231 14.72 -30.94 15.88
N ILE A 232 13.62 -31.66 16.01
CA ILE A 232 12.57 -31.39 17.00
C ILE A 232 13.21 -31.42 18.39
N SER A 233 13.03 -30.32 19.13
CA SER A 233 13.43 -30.24 20.54
C SER A 233 12.72 -31.32 21.36
N ALA A 234 13.35 -31.76 22.45
CA ALA A 234 12.75 -32.78 23.34
C ALA A 234 11.36 -32.35 23.86
N GLU A 235 11.10 -31.02 24.00
CA GLU A 235 9.80 -30.46 24.34
C GLU A 235 8.74 -30.69 23.26
N GLN A 236 9.09 -30.48 21.99
CA GLN A 236 8.20 -30.72 20.86
C GLN A 236 7.95 -32.21 20.64
N GLY A 237 8.97 -33.04 20.91
CA GLY A 237 8.86 -34.49 20.92
C GLY A 237 7.88 -34.98 22.00
N ALA A 238 7.91 -34.38 23.18
CA ALA A 238 6.98 -34.66 24.26
C ALA A 238 5.53 -34.24 23.94
N LEU A 239 5.34 -33.06 23.31
CA LEU A 239 4.03 -32.59 22.83
C LEU A 239 3.46 -33.51 21.74
N ASN A 240 4.30 -33.96 20.81
CA ASN A 240 3.92 -34.91 19.76
C ASN A 240 3.58 -36.29 20.34
N ALA A 241 4.33 -36.75 21.33
CA ALA A 241 4.07 -38.00 22.05
C ALA A 241 2.78 -37.95 22.88
N ALA A 242 2.41 -36.77 23.38
CA ALA A 242 1.15 -36.52 24.06
C ALA A 242 -0.07 -36.39 23.13
N GLY A 243 0.08 -36.61 21.83
CA GLY A 243 -1.00 -36.52 20.85
C GLY A 243 -1.42 -35.06 20.52
N ILE A 244 -0.67 -34.05 21.00
CA ILE A 244 -0.89 -32.63 20.76
C ILE A 244 -0.24 -32.19 19.44
N SER A 245 0.10 -33.13 18.56
CA SER A 245 0.60 -32.83 17.23
C SER A 245 -0.55 -32.47 16.28
N GLY A 246 -1.13 -31.31 16.52
CA GLY A 246 -2.00 -30.70 15.52
C GLY A 246 -1.20 -30.43 14.25
N THR A 247 -1.73 -30.83 13.11
CA THR A 247 -1.21 -30.38 11.82
C THR A 247 -1.52 -28.90 11.70
N ALA A 248 -0.62 -28.04 12.21
CA ALA A 248 -0.77 -26.58 12.02
C ALA A 248 -0.94 -26.26 10.53
N PRO A 249 -1.73 -25.25 10.19
CA PRO A 249 -1.92 -24.83 8.81
C PRO A 249 -0.59 -24.47 8.15
N THR A 250 -0.54 -24.58 6.84
CA THR A 250 0.70 -24.39 6.07
C THR A 250 1.27 -23.00 6.15
N GLU A 251 0.47 -21.97 6.43
CA GLU A 251 0.96 -20.60 6.57
C GLU A 251 1.69 -20.31 7.87
N ASP A 252 1.40 -21.03 8.93
CA ASP A 252 2.08 -20.85 10.22
C ASP A 252 3.35 -21.71 10.33
N ARG A 253 3.63 -22.50 9.30
CA ARG A 253 4.80 -23.38 9.27
C ARG A 253 5.90 -22.78 8.42
N ASP A 254 7.13 -23.11 8.79
CA ASP A 254 8.28 -22.95 7.91
C ASP A 254 8.10 -23.73 6.62
N PHE A 255 8.74 -23.30 5.54
CA PHE A 255 8.62 -23.97 4.25
C PHE A 255 9.01 -25.45 4.31
N ASN A 256 9.97 -25.84 5.18
CA ASN A 256 10.37 -27.23 5.40
C ASN A 256 9.19 -28.08 5.80
N ALA A 257 8.51 -27.73 6.89
CA ALA A 257 7.36 -28.46 7.40
C ALA A 257 6.18 -28.42 6.42
N ALA A 258 5.96 -27.27 5.77
CA ALA A 258 4.85 -27.08 4.85
C ALA A 258 5.03 -27.89 3.54
N LEU A 259 6.26 -28.01 3.03
CA LEU A 259 6.56 -28.64 1.74
C LEU A 259 7.10 -30.07 1.84
N ALA A 260 7.38 -30.59 3.05
CA ALA A 260 8.06 -31.88 3.27
C ALA A 260 7.48 -33.05 2.45
N LYS A 261 6.15 -33.14 2.37
CA LYS A 261 5.43 -34.22 1.67
C LYS A 261 4.70 -33.75 0.40
N ARG A 262 5.00 -32.53 -0.08
CA ARG A 262 4.31 -31.97 -1.24
C ARG A 262 5.20 -32.00 -2.47
N ARG A 263 4.59 -32.23 -3.64
CA ARG A 263 5.26 -32.00 -4.91
C ARG A 263 5.54 -30.51 -5.07
N LEU A 264 6.78 -30.14 -5.39
CA LEU A 264 7.13 -28.77 -5.76
C LEU A 264 6.63 -28.46 -7.17
N LEU A 265 6.24 -27.22 -7.37
CA LEU A 265 5.92 -26.66 -8.69
C LEU A 265 7.20 -26.57 -9.54
N GLY A 266 7.06 -26.71 -10.85
CA GLY A 266 8.13 -26.34 -11.78
C GLY A 266 8.48 -24.86 -11.66
N MET A 267 9.73 -24.46 -11.95
CA MET A 267 10.11 -23.05 -11.88
C MET A 267 9.30 -22.17 -12.84
N ALA A 268 8.92 -22.70 -14.02
CA ALA A 268 8.05 -21.98 -14.94
C ALA A 268 6.66 -21.73 -14.34
N GLU A 269 6.08 -22.72 -13.65
CA GLU A 269 4.79 -22.60 -12.96
C GLU A 269 4.89 -21.58 -11.80
N LEU A 270 5.99 -21.62 -11.03
CA LEU A 270 6.24 -20.68 -9.95
C LEU A 270 6.27 -19.22 -10.44
N PHE A 271 6.96 -18.98 -11.57
CA PHE A 271 7.15 -17.66 -12.13
C PHE A 271 5.96 -17.14 -12.93
N ALA A 272 5.08 -18.01 -13.40
CA ALA A 272 3.90 -17.65 -14.19
C ALA A 272 2.78 -16.98 -13.35
N VAL A 273 2.79 -17.17 -12.04
CA VAL A 273 1.76 -16.60 -11.16
C VAL A 273 1.92 -15.09 -11.08
N THR A 274 0.88 -14.39 -11.48
CA THR A 274 0.79 -12.91 -11.42
C THR A 274 0.21 -12.44 -10.08
N HIS A 275 0.30 -11.14 -9.81
CA HIS A 275 -0.24 -10.55 -8.57
C HIS A 275 -1.76 -10.70 -8.43
N ASP A 276 -2.48 -10.80 -9.54
CA ASP A 276 -3.94 -10.94 -9.55
C ASP A 276 -4.40 -12.40 -9.53
N ALA A 277 -3.45 -13.35 -9.62
CA ALA A 277 -3.77 -14.76 -9.61
C ALA A 277 -4.33 -15.21 -8.25
N PRO A 278 -5.26 -16.17 -8.22
CA PRO A 278 -5.83 -16.72 -6.98
C PRO A 278 -4.77 -17.24 -6.01
N GLU A 279 -3.71 -17.86 -6.53
CA GLU A 279 -2.59 -18.40 -5.76
C GLU A 279 -1.84 -17.29 -4.99
N ALA A 280 -1.61 -16.14 -5.63
CA ALA A 280 -0.96 -14.99 -5.01
C ALA A 280 -1.84 -14.30 -3.94
N ASN A 281 -3.16 -14.44 -4.05
CA ASN A 281 -4.13 -13.85 -3.13
C ASN A 281 -4.70 -14.85 -2.12
N SER A 282 -4.16 -16.09 -2.11
CA SER A 282 -4.55 -17.10 -1.13
C SER A 282 -4.06 -16.72 0.27
N ALA A 283 -4.99 -16.65 1.22
CA ALA A 283 -4.67 -16.41 2.62
C ALA A 283 -3.84 -17.54 3.24
N LEU A 284 -4.07 -18.77 2.79
CA LEU A 284 -3.37 -19.97 3.26
C LEU A 284 -2.04 -20.21 2.54
N GLY A 285 -1.69 -19.34 1.60
CA GLY A 285 -0.42 -19.34 0.90
C GLY A 285 -0.18 -20.55 -0.01
N GLY A 286 -0.68 -21.71 0.30
CA GLY A 286 -0.54 -22.92 -0.52
C GLY A 286 0.91 -23.31 -0.85
N THR A 287 1.06 -24.25 -1.78
CA THR A 287 2.38 -24.72 -2.23
C THR A 287 3.17 -23.60 -2.92
N TRP A 288 2.50 -22.77 -3.71
CA TRP A 288 3.14 -21.66 -4.42
C TRP A 288 3.80 -20.65 -3.46
N ALA A 289 3.10 -20.19 -2.45
CA ALA A 289 3.64 -19.20 -1.50
C ALA A 289 4.80 -19.79 -0.68
N LYS A 290 4.68 -21.04 -0.23
CA LYS A 290 5.76 -21.70 0.53
C LYS A 290 6.97 -22.03 -0.33
N GLN A 291 6.78 -22.37 -1.61
CA GLN A 291 7.90 -22.55 -2.53
C GLN A 291 8.54 -21.22 -2.93
N SER A 292 7.76 -20.14 -3.07
CA SER A 292 8.26 -18.78 -3.22
C SER A 292 9.14 -18.38 -2.03
N TYR A 293 8.66 -18.68 -0.81
CA TYR A 293 9.44 -18.47 0.41
C TYR A 293 10.76 -19.26 0.38
N ALA A 294 10.71 -20.56 0.09
CA ALA A 294 11.90 -21.41 0.02
C ALA A 294 12.91 -20.91 -1.03
N PHE A 295 12.44 -20.49 -2.20
CA PHE A 295 13.30 -20.00 -3.29
C PHE A 295 13.94 -18.66 -2.95
N VAL A 296 13.18 -17.70 -2.41
CA VAL A 296 13.72 -16.39 -1.99
C VAL A 296 14.68 -16.56 -0.82
N HIS A 297 14.33 -17.39 0.15
CA HIS A 297 15.19 -17.67 1.30
C HIS A 297 16.49 -18.36 0.87
N TRP A 298 16.44 -19.33 -0.04
CA TRP A 298 17.61 -19.95 -0.64
C TRP A 298 18.49 -18.92 -1.35
N GLY A 299 17.89 -18.03 -2.14
CA GLY A 299 18.61 -16.98 -2.86
C GLY A 299 19.31 -15.97 -1.96
N LEU A 300 18.70 -15.63 -0.83
CA LEU A 300 19.25 -14.63 0.09
C LEU A 300 20.19 -15.23 1.16
N TYR A 301 19.86 -16.40 1.68
CA TYR A 301 20.52 -16.99 2.85
C TYR A 301 21.15 -18.36 2.61
N GLY A 302 20.80 -19.03 1.50
CA GLY A 302 21.33 -20.36 1.17
C GLY A 302 22.85 -20.37 1.10
N ASP A 303 23.46 -21.44 1.67
CA ASP A 303 24.91 -21.61 1.75
C ASP A 303 25.61 -20.34 2.29
N GLN A 304 25.09 -19.77 3.36
CA GLN A 304 25.60 -18.54 3.98
C GLN A 304 25.59 -17.31 3.05
N GLY A 305 24.60 -17.21 2.18
CA GLY A 305 24.43 -16.10 1.24
C GLY A 305 25.25 -16.20 -0.04
N LYS A 306 25.81 -17.36 -0.34
CA LYS A 306 26.62 -17.59 -1.55
C LYS A 306 25.86 -17.29 -2.84
N HIS A 307 24.55 -17.46 -2.84
CA HIS A 307 23.69 -17.28 -4.03
C HIS A 307 23.13 -15.86 -4.18
N GLN A 308 23.40 -14.98 -3.23
CA GLN A 308 22.78 -13.65 -3.18
C GLN A 308 23.09 -12.80 -4.41
N LYS A 309 24.33 -12.86 -4.91
CA LYS A 309 24.74 -12.08 -6.09
C LYS A 309 23.99 -12.49 -7.35
N GLU A 310 23.91 -13.79 -7.61
CA GLU A 310 23.19 -14.38 -8.75
C GLU A 310 21.70 -14.09 -8.65
N PHE A 311 21.13 -14.26 -7.47
CA PHE A 311 19.73 -14.01 -7.18
C PHE A 311 19.34 -12.54 -7.42
N LEU A 312 20.10 -11.60 -6.87
CA LEU A 312 19.86 -10.16 -7.08
C LEU A 312 20.13 -9.75 -8.54
N THR A 313 21.03 -10.43 -9.24
CA THR A 313 21.24 -10.18 -10.67
C THR A 313 20.05 -10.64 -11.49
N PHE A 314 19.49 -11.81 -11.18
CA PHE A 314 18.27 -12.30 -11.82
C PHE A 314 17.10 -11.32 -11.60
N LEU A 315 16.85 -10.88 -10.37
CA LEU A 315 15.80 -9.90 -10.06
C LEU A 315 15.95 -8.60 -10.87
N ARG A 316 17.16 -8.02 -10.93
CA ARG A 316 17.41 -6.79 -11.71
C ARG A 316 17.18 -6.97 -13.21
N ARG A 317 17.44 -8.16 -13.75
CA ARG A 317 17.18 -8.44 -15.16
C ARG A 317 15.69 -8.59 -15.44
N LEU A 318 14.92 -9.14 -14.51
CA LEU A 318 13.46 -9.23 -14.62
C LEU A 318 12.74 -7.88 -14.72
N ASP A 319 13.39 -6.78 -14.32
CA ASP A 319 12.89 -5.43 -14.56
C ASP A 319 12.78 -5.07 -16.05
N ARG A 320 13.50 -5.78 -16.92
CA ARG A 320 13.65 -5.46 -18.35
C ARG A 320 13.37 -6.63 -19.28
N GLU A 321 13.47 -7.84 -18.79
CA GLU A 321 13.38 -9.07 -19.57
C GLU A 321 12.34 -10.02 -18.93
N PRO A 322 11.53 -10.72 -19.73
CA PRO A 322 10.60 -11.71 -19.18
C PRO A 322 11.34 -12.88 -18.55
N ALA A 323 10.75 -13.46 -17.52
CA ALA A 323 11.26 -14.70 -16.93
C ALA A 323 11.32 -15.81 -17.96
N SER A 324 12.51 -16.31 -18.27
CA SER A 324 12.76 -17.39 -19.20
C SER A 324 13.81 -18.34 -18.66
N GLU A 325 13.79 -19.61 -19.10
CA GLU A 325 14.80 -20.58 -18.67
C GLU A 325 16.21 -20.21 -19.17
N ALA A 326 16.30 -19.54 -20.32
CA ALA A 326 17.57 -19.02 -20.85
C ALA A 326 18.18 -17.98 -19.92
N LEU A 327 17.40 -16.94 -19.55
CA LEU A 327 17.80 -15.92 -18.58
C LEU A 327 18.19 -16.55 -17.24
N PHE A 328 17.38 -17.49 -16.77
CA PHE A 328 17.62 -18.19 -15.52
C PHE A 328 18.94 -18.96 -15.53
N LYS A 329 19.21 -19.72 -16.60
CA LYS A 329 20.45 -20.48 -16.79
C LYS A 329 21.68 -19.56 -16.87
N GLU A 330 21.54 -18.40 -17.51
CA GLU A 330 22.61 -17.39 -17.52
C GLU A 330 22.98 -16.90 -16.12
N CYS A 331 21.97 -16.64 -15.26
CA CYS A 331 22.18 -16.14 -13.90
C CYS A 331 22.68 -17.24 -12.95
N PHE A 332 21.99 -18.37 -12.87
CA PHE A 332 22.23 -19.39 -11.84
C PHE A 332 23.09 -20.58 -12.32
N LYS A 333 23.44 -20.65 -13.61
CA LYS A 333 24.16 -21.79 -14.22
C LYS A 333 23.43 -23.13 -14.03
N LYS A 334 22.12 -23.08 -13.83
CA LYS A 334 21.19 -24.21 -13.64
C LYS A 334 19.96 -24.06 -14.52
N ASN A 335 19.42 -25.15 -15.03
CA ASN A 335 18.10 -25.14 -15.67
C ASN A 335 16.99 -25.19 -14.62
N TYR A 336 15.75 -25.06 -15.04
CA TYR A 336 14.59 -25.06 -14.14
C TYR A 336 14.45 -26.39 -13.37
N ARG A 337 14.70 -27.52 -14.00
CA ARG A 337 14.63 -28.85 -13.38
C ARG A 337 15.68 -29.00 -12.26
N ASP A 338 16.92 -28.61 -12.53
CA ASP A 338 18.02 -28.70 -11.56
C ASP A 338 17.75 -27.77 -10.37
N MET A 339 17.12 -26.62 -10.62
CA MET A 339 16.74 -25.71 -9.54
C MET A 339 15.63 -26.32 -8.65
N VAL A 340 14.62 -26.96 -9.21
CA VAL A 340 13.59 -27.65 -8.40
C VAL A 340 14.23 -28.71 -7.49
N LEU A 341 15.20 -29.47 -8.01
CA LEU A 341 15.94 -30.46 -7.19
C LEU A 341 16.78 -29.76 -6.10
N THR A 342 17.42 -28.64 -6.43
CA THR A 342 18.17 -27.82 -5.46
C THR A 342 17.26 -27.33 -4.33
N ILE A 343 16.08 -26.79 -4.70
CA ILE A 343 15.11 -26.30 -3.70
C ILE A 343 14.52 -27.47 -2.90
N ARG A 344 14.31 -28.65 -3.49
CA ARG A 344 13.90 -29.83 -2.73
C ARG A 344 14.92 -30.19 -1.65
N GLY A 345 16.20 -30.30 -1.99
CA GLY A 345 17.26 -30.55 -1.01
C GLY A 345 17.33 -29.43 0.05
N TYR A 346 17.13 -28.18 -0.36
CA TYR A 346 17.09 -27.06 0.56
C TYR A 346 15.93 -27.16 1.55
N VAL A 347 14.74 -27.47 1.07
CA VAL A 347 13.53 -27.69 1.90
C VAL A 347 13.76 -28.82 2.91
N ASP A 348 14.40 -29.92 2.50
CA ASP A 348 14.52 -31.12 3.32
C ASP A 348 15.59 -30.98 4.41
N PHE A 349 16.63 -30.18 4.20
CA PHE A 349 17.83 -30.16 5.05
C PHE A 349 18.17 -28.83 5.68
N THR A 350 17.54 -27.72 5.27
CA THR A 350 17.91 -26.41 5.79
C THR A 350 17.50 -26.22 7.23
N ASN A 351 18.46 -25.74 8.03
CA ASN A 351 18.24 -25.17 9.34
C ASN A 351 18.95 -23.82 9.36
N TYR A 352 18.21 -22.75 9.59
CA TYR A 352 18.74 -21.38 9.56
C TYR A 352 18.27 -20.59 10.77
N LYS A 353 19.21 -20.10 11.56
CA LYS A 353 18.94 -19.22 12.69
C LYS A 353 20.09 -18.25 12.88
N VAL A 354 19.94 -17.06 12.33
CA VAL A 354 20.88 -15.96 12.52
C VAL A 354 20.16 -14.75 13.06
N ALA A 355 20.71 -14.11 14.07
CA ALA A 355 20.19 -12.83 14.55
C ALA A 355 20.48 -11.75 13.49
N GLY A 356 19.41 -11.09 12.98
CA GLY A 356 19.56 -9.98 12.05
C GLY A 356 20.15 -8.74 12.73
N VAL A 357 19.71 -8.46 13.96
CA VAL A 357 20.20 -7.37 14.81
C VAL A 357 20.23 -7.83 16.26
N GLN A 358 21.29 -7.46 16.97
CA GLN A 358 21.42 -7.69 18.40
C GLN A 358 21.84 -6.41 19.11
N ALA A 359 21.14 -6.05 20.17
CA ALA A 359 21.52 -4.92 21.03
C ALA A 359 22.86 -5.17 21.73
N GLY A 360 23.57 -4.11 22.05
CA GLY A 360 24.80 -4.18 22.84
C GLY A 360 24.58 -4.82 24.20
N LYS A 361 25.69 -5.26 24.82
CA LYS A 361 25.63 -5.89 26.16
C LYS A 361 25.01 -4.93 27.18
N GLY A 362 23.86 -5.32 27.76
CA GLY A 362 23.10 -4.50 28.72
C GLY A 362 22.18 -3.47 28.10
N GLU A 363 22.13 -3.36 26.79
CA GLU A 363 21.22 -2.47 26.07
C GLU A 363 19.94 -3.18 25.63
N LYS A 364 18.93 -2.39 25.31
CA LYS A 364 17.67 -2.87 24.71
C LYS A 364 17.49 -2.25 23.33
N LEU A 365 16.75 -2.94 22.49
CA LEU A 365 16.30 -2.37 21.22
C LEU A 365 15.39 -1.16 21.50
N PRO A 366 15.37 -0.17 20.57
CA PRO A 366 14.48 0.97 20.67
C PRO A 366 13.02 0.53 20.83
N THR A 367 12.27 1.24 21.67
CA THR A 367 10.83 1.02 21.84
C THR A 367 10.04 2.03 20.99
N PRO A 368 8.91 1.62 20.39
CA PRO A 368 8.08 2.56 19.64
C PRO A 368 7.49 3.63 20.57
N PRO A 369 7.20 4.83 20.03
CA PRO A 369 6.53 5.86 20.80
C PRO A 369 5.12 5.40 21.21
N PRO A 370 4.62 5.84 22.37
CA PRO A 370 3.24 5.59 22.77
C PRO A 370 2.30 6.27 21.77
N PHE A 371 1.12 5.68 21.57
CA PHE A 371 0.06 6.31 20.78
C PHE A 371 -1.20 6.46 21.65
N GLU A 372 -1.98 7.48 21.30
CA GLU A 372 -3.25 7.74 21.97
C GLU A 372 -4.39 7.04 21.21
N LEU A 373 -5.28 6.44 21.98
CA LEU A 373 -6.50 5.82 21.48
C LEU A 373 -7.69 6.52 22.15
N ARG A 374 -8.63 7.01 21.35
CA ARG A 374 -9.86 7.67 21.79
C ARG A 374 -11.07 7.10 21.08
N GLU A 375 -12.24 7.44 21.54
CA GLU A 375 -13.46 7.17 20.78
C GLU A 375 -13.42 7.89 19.43
N ALA A 376 -13.83 7.19 18.39
CA ALA A 376 -13.92 7.73 17.02
C ALA A 376 -15.19 8.56 16.88
N THR A 377 -15.12 9.68 16.16
CA THR A 377 -16.32 10.40 15.74
C THR A 377 -17.09 9.62 14.68
N GLU A 378 -18.38 9.85 14.53
CA GLU A 378 -19.17 9.23 13.46
C GLU A 378 -18.61 9.58 12.07
N ALA A 379 -18.07 10.78 11.90
CA ALA A 379 -17.41 11.21 10.67
C ALA A 379 -16.16 10.38 10.35
N GLU A 380 -15.30 10.12 11.34
CA GLU A 380 -14.12 9.27 11.17
C GLU A 380 -14.49 7.83 10.83
N VAL A 381 -15.45 7.26 11.56
CA VAL A 381 -15.96 5.92 11.28
C VAL A 381 -16.52 5.82 9.86
N GLY A 382 -17.41 6.73 9.49
CA GLY A 382 -18.06 6.75 8.19
C GLY A 382 -17.07 6.92 7.04
N ARG A 383 -16.12 7.83 7.18
CA ARG A 383 -15.06 8.08 6.19
C ARG A 383 -14.16 6.86 6.02
N ILE A 384 -13.55 6.36 7.10
CA ILE A 384 -12.55 5.29 7.02
C ILE A 384 -13.18 3.98 6.54
N LYS A 385 -14.34 3.59 7.12
CA LYS A 385 -15.09 2.41 6.66
C LYS A 385 -15.55 2.58 5.20
N GLY A 386 -16.10 3.73 4.87
CA GLY A 386 -16.60 4.02 3.54
C GLY A 386 -15.52 3.99 2.48
N ASP A 387 -14.34 4.56 2.76
CA ASP A 387 -13.19 4.49 1.86
C ASP A 387 -12.71 3.05 1.64
N ALA A 388 -12.61 2.25 2.69
CA ALA A 388 -12.23 0.84 2.58
C ALA A 388 -13.28 0.02 1.79
N LEU A 389 -14.57 0.25 2.03
CA LEU A 389 -15.65 -0.39 1.28
C LEU A 389 -15.63 0.00 -0.21
N ARG A 390 -15.34 1.27 -0.51
CA ARG A 390 -15.17 1.75 -1.88
C ARG A 390 -13.99 1.07 -2.57
N LEU A 391 -12.85 0.95 -1.87
CA LEU A 391 -11.67 0.23 -2.38
C LEU A 391 -11.96 -1.26 -2.62
N ALA A 392 -12.83 -1.86 -1.84
CA ALA A 392 -13.29 -3.24 -2.01
C ALA A 392 -14.36 -3.40 -3.11
N GLY A 393 -14.84 -2.29 -3.72
CA GLY A 393 -15.87 -2.31 -4.76
C GLY A 393 -17.32 -2.30 -4.24
N HIS A 394 -17.53 -2.18 -2.93
CA HIS A 394 -18.87 -2.15 -2.31
C HIS A 394 -19.43 -0.72 -2.28
N VAL A 395 -19.71 -0.16 -3.46
CA VAL A 395 -20.09 1.25 -3.62
C VAL A 395 -21.34 1.63 -2.82
N ALA A 396 -22.36 0.78 -2.80
CA ALA A 396 -23.61 1.05 -2.05
C ALA A 396 -23.35 1.10 -0.53
N SER A 397 -22.60 0.14 0.01
CA SER A 397 -22.24 0.11 1.42
C SER A 397 -21.32 1.28 1.80
N ALA A 398 -20.39 1.65 0.91
CA ALA A 398 -19.54 2.83 1.07
C ALA A 398 -20.37 4.10 1.17
N ARG A 399 -21.35 4.26 0.27
CA ARG A 399 -22.29 5.39 0.29
C ARG A 399 -23.03 5.47 1.63
N THR A 400 -23.63 4.37 2.07
CA THR A 400 -24.32 4.33 3.36
C THR A 400 -23.40 4.71 4.52
N ALA A 401 -22.19 4.14 4.58
CA ALA A 401 -21.23 4.44 5.64
C ALA A 401 -20.86 5.93 5.71
N MET A 402 -20.63 6.58 4.56
CA MET A 402 -20.23 7.98 4.50
C MET A 402 -21.40 8.96 4.69
N THR A 403 -22.58 8.64 4.15
CA THR A 403 -23.72 9.56 4.20
C THR A 403 -24.47 9.52 5.53
N THR A 404 -24.44 8.42 6.27
CA THR A 404 -25.09 8.30 7.59
C THR A 404 -24.62 9.39 8.57
N PRO A 405 -23.33 9.57 8.85
CA PRO A 405 -22.87 10.67 9.72
C PRO A 405 -23.18 12.05 9.17
N TYR A 406 -23.12 12.23 7.85
CA TYR A 406 -23.50 13.48 7.21
C TYR A 406 -24.98 13.84 7.45
N ILE A 407 -25.90 12.88 7.33
CA ILE A 407 -27.33 13.04 7.60
C ILE A 407 -27.57 13.40 9.07
N ARG A 408 -26.76 12.86 9.98
CA ARG A 408 -26.79 13.19 11.41
C ARG A 408 -26.15 14.54 11.77
N GLY A 409 -25.69 15.29 10.80
CA GLY A 409 -25.18 16.65 10.99
C GLY A 409 -23.67 16.79 10.95
N GLU A 410 -22.91 15.72 10.78
CA GLU A 410 -21.46 15.80 10.64
C GLU A 410 -21.04 16.55 9.37
N ARG A 411 -20.10 17.46 9.51
CA ARG A 411 -19.61 18.32 8.41
C ARG A 411 -18.07 18.34 8.35
N ASP A 412 -17.46 17.26 8.80
CA ASP A 412 -16.00 17.11 8.78
C ASP A 412 -15.45 17.19 7.34
N PRO A 413 -14.48 18.09 7.04
CA PRO A 413 -13.97 18.26 5.69
C PRO A 413 -13.41 16.99 5.02
N PRO A 414 -12.65 16.13 5.69
CA PRO A 414 -12.28 14.80 5.17
C PRO A 414 -13.47 13.92 4.80
N LEU A 415 -14.56 13.93 5.57
CA LEU A 415 -15.78 13.19 5.23
C LEU A 415 -16.44 13.78 3.98
N LEU A 416 -16.56 15.11 3.89
CA LEU A 416 -17.10 15.77 2.70
C LEU A 416 -16.27 15.48 1.45
N ALA A 417 -14.94 15.43 1.56
CA ALA A 417 -14.05 15.03 0.47
C ALA A 417 -14.34 13.59 0.02
N ALA A 418 -14.52 12.66 0.96
CA ALA A 418 -14.82 11.26 0.65
C ALA A 418 -16.18 11.10 -0.05
N ILE A 419 -17.23 11.80 0.43
CA ILE A 419 -18.55 11.82 -0.22
C ILE A 419 -18.43 12.42 -1.63
N GLY A 420 -17.75 13.55 -1.79
CA GLY A 420 -17.55 14.19 -3.09
C GLY A 420 -16.86 13.29 -4.11
N LEU A 421 -15.84 12.54 -3.71
CA LEU A 421 -15.18 11.55 -4.55
C LEU A 421 -16.09 10.36 -4.90
N LEU A 422 -16.92 9.94 -3.98
CA LEU A 422 -17.90 8.87 -4.20
C LEU A 422 -18.97 9.30 -5.21
N GLU A 423 -19.52 10.52 -5.06
CA GLU A 423 -20.52 11.07 -6.00
C GLU A 423 -19.89 11.31 -7.39
N ARG A 424 -18.62 11.73 -7.45
CA ARG A 424 -17.86 11.84 -8.70
C ARG A 424 -17.72 10.50 -9.42
N ALA A 425 -17.39 9.44 -8.68
CA ALA A 425 -17.31 8.09 -9.22
C ALA A 425 -18.68 7.55 -9.68
N ALA A 426 -19.77 8.05 -9.11
CA ALA A 426 -21.13 7.73 -9.52
C ALA A 426 -21.64 8.61 -10.70
N ASN A 427 -20.81 9.49 -11.25
CA ASN A 427 -21.14 10.47 -12.31
C ASN A 427 -22.21 11.50 -11.90
N ASP A 428 -22.40 11.76 -10.61
CA ASP A 428 -23.21 12.86 -10.13
C ASP A 428 -22.34 14.10 -9.90
N ASP A 429 -21.98 14.75 -11.00
CA ASP A 429 -21.07 15.90 -11.01
C ASP A 429 -21.63 17.10 -10.22
N GLY A 430 -22.96 17.26 -10.22
CA GLY A 430 -23.60 18.37 -9.49
C GLY A 430 -23.42 18.26 -7.97
N ARG A 431 -23.65 17.05 -7.42
CA ARG A 431 -23.45 16.78 -6.00
C ARG A 431 -21.97 16.72 -5.65
N ALA A 432 -21.17 16.03 -6.48
CA ALA A 432 -19.72 15.92 -6.29
C ALA A 432 -19.08 17.29 -6.13
N ARG A 433 -19.40 18.25 -7.01
CA ARG A 433 -18.85 19.60 -6.96
C ARG A 433 -19.10 20.28 -5.61
N LYS A 434 -20.36 20.30 -5.16
CA LYS A 434 -20.72 20.96 -3.90
C LYS A 434 -19.95 20.39 -2.71
N PHE A 435 -19.82 19.05 -2.64
CA PHE A 435 -19.06 18.39 -1.59
C PHE A 435 -17.56 18.66 -1.69
N LEU A 436 -16.97 18.62 -2.90
CA LEU A 436 -15.56 18.87 -3.12
C LEU A 436 -15.18 20.32 -2.84
N GLU A 437 -16.04 21.27 -3.22
CA GLU A 437 -15.84 22.69 -2.91
C GLU A 437 -15.91 22.95 -1.40
N ALA A 438 -16.88 22.38 -0.69
CA ALA A 438 -16.97 22.49 0.75
C ALA A 438 -15.79 21.84 1.47
N ALA A 439 -15.33 20.69 0.99
CA ALA A 439 -14.12 20.05 1.50
C ALA A 439 -12.88 20.94 1.29
N ALA A 440 -12.77 21.57 0.13
CA ALA A 440 -11.68 22.49 -0.19
C ALA A 440 -11.72 23.76 0.69
N GLN A 441 -12.89 24.36 0.93
CA GLN A 441 -13.06 25.48 1.88
C GLN A 441 -12.65 25.06 3.29
N GLY A 442 -13.01 23.85 3.73
CA GLY A 442 -12.60 23.26 5.00
C GLY A 442 -11.15 22.77 5.03
N LYS A 443 -10.37 22.99 3.95
CA LYS A 443 -8.96 22.60 3.82
C LYS A 443 -8.72 21.10 4.07
N ALA A 444 -9.59 20.23 3.54
CA ALA A 444 -9.43 18.77 3.66
C ALA A 444 -8.04 18.33 3.15
N ALA A 445 -7.34 17.51 3.93
CA ALA A 445 -6.05 16.96 3.53
C ALA A 445 -6.26 15.72 2.64
N ARG A 446 -6.69 15.95 1.40
CA ARG A 446 -6.97 14.88 0.42
C ARG A 446 -6.69 15.36 -1.02
N PRO A 447 -5.47 15.13 -1.56
CA PRO A 447 -5.05 15.64 -2.87
C PRO A 447 -6.02 15.25 -4.00
N ARG A 448 -6.58 14.03 -3.96
CA ARG A 448 -7.53 13.56 -4.98
C ARG A 448 -8.79 14.41 -5.07
N ALA A 449 -9.28 14.93 -3.95
CA ALA A 449 -10.46 15.80 -3.95
C ALA A 449 -10.21 17.10 -4.74
N TYR A 450 -9.05 17.70 -4.55
CA TYR A 450 -8.64 18.88 -5.31
C TYR A 450 -8.38 18.58 -6.78
N LEU A 451 -7.78 17.44 -7.09
CA LEU A 451 -7.58 17.01 -8.47
C LEU A 451 -8.92 16.84 -9.21
N GLU A 452 -9.89 16.15 -8.60
CA GLU A 452 -11.21 15.96 -9.23
C GLU A 452 -11.95 17.30 -9.39
N LEU A 453 -11.85 18.19 -8.42
CA LEU A 453 -12.38 19.56 -8.54
C LEU A 453 -11.73 20.32 -9.70
N ALA A 454 -10.41 20.18 -9.87
CA ALA A 454 -9.68 20.78 -10.99
C ALA A 454 -10.10 20.19 -12.33
N LYS A 455 -10.28 18.86 -12.42
CA LYS A 455 -10.78 18.19 -13.64
C LYS A 455 -12.16 18.71 -14.05
N MET A 456 -13.05 18.94 -13.08
CA MET A 456 -14.37 19.50 -13.35
C MET A 456 -14.26 20.94 -13.90
N ARG A 457 -13.44 21.77 -13.29
CA ARG A 457 -13.21 23.16 -13.74
C ARG A 457 -12.51 23.20 -15.11
N PHE A 458 -11.59 22.28 -15.36
CA PHE A 458 -10.94 22.12 -16.65
C PHE A 458 -11.94 21.75 -17.75
N ALA A 459 -12.81 20.77 -17.48
CA ALA A 459 -13.85 20.36 -18.42
C ALA A 459 -14.81 21.51 -18.76
N GLU A 460 -15.19 22.33 -17.77
CA GLU A 460 -16.02 23.53 -17.99
C GLU A 460 -15.29 24.58 -18.84
N ALA A 461 -14.04 24.86 -18.55
CA ALA A 461 -13.24 25.78 -19.32
C ALA A 461 -13.04 25.29 -20.76
N ALA A 462 -12.87 23.98 -20.95
CA ALA A 462 -12.76 23.36 -22.26
C ALA A 462 -14.07 23.38 -23.07
N ALA A 463 -15.23 23.25 -22.39
CA ALA A 463 -16.53 23.34 -23.04
C ALA A 463 -16.92 24.77 -23.46
N LYS A 464 -16.36 25.78 -22.78
CA LYS A 464 -16.62 27.20 -23.04
C LYS A 464 -15.31 27.99 -23.01
N PRO A 465 -14.41 27.79 -23.97
CA PRO A 465 -13.15 28.52 -24.00
C PRO A 465 -13.42 30.01 -24.19
N ALA A 466 -12.78 30.84 -23.35
CA ALA A 466 -13.03 32.28 -23.37
C ALA A 466 -12.28 33.00 -24.50
N VAL A 467 -11.28 32.37 -25.09
CA VAL A 467 -10.43 32.95 -26.13
C VAL A 467 -10.29 31.96 -27.31
N ALA A 468 -10.53 32.43 -28.53
CA ALA A 468 -10.36 31.62 -29.72
C ALA A 468 -8.87 31.49 -30.11
N PRO A 469 -8.44 30.36 -30.76
CA PRO A 469 -9.12 29.07 -30.85
C PRO A 469 -8.86 28.24 -29.57
N GLU A 470 -9.88 27.85 -28.89
CA GLU A 470 -9.87 26.87 -27.77
C GLU A 470 -8.89 27.15 -26.60
N ARG A 471 -8.58 28.44 -26.33
CA ARG A 471 -7.66 28.82 -25.27
C ARG A 471 -8.39 29.31 -24.02
N PHE A 472 -7.80 29.03 -22.88
CA PHE A 472 -8.30 29.47 -21.57
C PHE A 472 -7.86 30.92 -21.30
N SER A 473 -8.80 31.74 -20.79
CA SER A 473 -8.46 33.04 -20.23
C SER A 473 -7.58 32.90 -18.99
N ALA A 474 -7.02 34.02 -18.51
CA ALA A 474 -6.30 34.05 -17.25
C ALA A 474 -7.13 33.52 -16.09
N GLU A 475 -8.40 33.96 -16.00
CA GLU A 475 -9.34 33.53 -14.94
C GLU A 475 -9.63 32.04 -15.00
N GLN A 476 -9.92 31.50 -16.19
CA GLN A 476 -10.13 30.06 -16.38
C GLN A 476 -8.89 29.26 -16.00
N THR A 477 -7.72 29.73 -16.39
CA THR A 477 -6.44 29.08 -16.06
C THR A 477 -6.23 29.06 -14.55
N VAL A 478 -6.40 30.18 -13.85
CA VAL A 478 -6.28 30.29 -12.39
C VAL A 478 -7.31 29.40 -11.69
N ALA A 479 -8.56 29.39 -12.18
CA ALA A 479 -9.61 28.55 -11.59
C ALA A 479 -9.26 27.06 -11.62
N VAL A 480 -8.61 26.57 -12.68
CA VAL A 480 -8.14 25.18 -12.81
C VAL A 480 -6.88 24.93 -11.96
N LEU A 481 -5.92 25.85 -11.98
CA LEU A 481 -4.64 25.66 -11.32
C LEU A 481 -4.71 25.76 -9.79
N THR A 482 -5.60 26.61 -9.23
CA THR A 482 -5.70 26.81 -7.78
C THR A 482 -5.87 25.50 -7.00
N PRO A 483 -6.85 24.64 -7.28
CA PRO A 483 -6.95 23.36 -6.58
C PRO A 483 -5.77 22.42 -6.87
N LEU A 484 -5.16 22.45 -8.06
CA LEU A 484 -3.99 21.62 -8.39
C LEU A 484 -2.77 22.01 -7.56
N PHE A 485 -2.54 23.31 -7.35
CA PHE A 485 -1.46 23.79 -6.50
C PHE A 485 -1.69 23.41 -5.04
N THR A 486 -2.95 23.36 -4.59
CA THR A 486 -3.27 22.84 -3.24
C THR A 486 -3.02 21.32 -3.17
N ALA A 487 -3.45 20.55 -4.17
CA ALA A 487 -3.18 19.11 -4.24
C ALA A 487 -1.69 18.78 -4.18
N ARG A 488 -0.86 19.56 -4.91
CA ARG A 488 0.60 19.37 -4.98
C ARG A 488 1.30 19.47 -3.62
N THR A 489 0.81 20.33 -2.72
CA THR A 489 1.40 20.52 -1.39
C THR A 489 1.03 19.43 -0.39
N GLN A 490 0.19 18.48 -0.78
CA GLN A 490 -0.29 17.41 0.08
C GLN A 490 0.33 16.06 -0.33
N SER A 491 0.23 15.08 0.57
CA SER A 491 0.62 13.70 0.30
C SER A 491 -0.61 12.80 0.13
N PRO A 492 -0.56 11.83 -0.79
CA PRO A 492 0.54 11.51 -1.71
C PRO A 492 0.57 12.47 -2.91
N PRO A 493 1.73 12.69 -3.53
CA PRO A 493 1.78 13.38 -4.82
C PRO A 493 1.03 12.54 -5.86
N LEU A 494 0.38 13.21 -6.82
CA LEU A 494 -0.41 12.57 -7.87
C LEU A 494 0.14 12.95 -9.24
N ALA A 495 0.57 11.98 -10.05
CA ALA A 495 1.09 12.23 -11.40
C ALA A 495 0.07 12.97 -12.27
N GLU A 496 -1.20 12.57 -12.19
CA GLU A 496 -2.32 13.20 -12.91
C GLU A 496 -2.48 14.71 -12.59
N ALA A 497 -2.11 15.14 -11.37
CA ALA A 497 -2.17 16.56 -11.02
C ALA A 497 -1.14 17.38 -11.79
N TYR A 498 0.08 16.87 -11.92
CA TYR A 498 1.13 17.53 -12.71
C TYR A 498 0.85 17.48 -14.20
N GLU A 499 0.26 16.40 -14.71
CA GLU A 499 -0.20 16.33 -16.11
C GLU A 499 -1.26 17.40 -16.39
N LEU A 500 -2.25 17.51 -15.52
CA LEU A 500 -3.32 18.49 -15.70
C LEU A 500 -2.79 19.93 -15.55
N ILE A 501 -1.77 20.17 -14.71
CA ILE A 501 -1.06 21.45 -14.67
C ILE A 501 -0.41 21.76 -16.02
N ALA A 502 0.30 20.79 -16.60
CA ALA A 502 0.94 20.97 -17.91
C ALA A 502 -0.09 21.21 -19.02
N GLU A 503 -1.22 20.52 -19.00
CA GLU A 503 -2.31 20.69 -19.96
C GLU A 503 -3.02 22.04 -19.80
N ALA A 504 -3.29 22.48 -18.58
CA ALA A 504 -3.85 23.81 -18.31
C ALA A 504 -2.95 24.91 -18.85
N TRP A 505 -1.64 24.82 -18.64
CA TRP A 505 -0.67 25.75 -19.23
C TRP A 505 -0.63 25.64 -20.77
N ALA A 506 -0.78 24.45 -21.33
CA ALA A 506 -0.81 24.26 -22.79
C ALA A 506 -1.97 25.02 -23.45
N ARG A 507 -3.11 25.07 -22.78
CA ARG A 507 -4.32 25.78 -23.24
C ARG A 507 -4.41 27.23 -22.79
N SER A 508 -3.57 27.67 -21.88
CA SER A 508 -3.60 29.04 -21.35
C SER A 508 -3.16 30.07 -22.39
N VAL A 509 -3.75 31.27 -22.32
CA VAL A 509 -3.24 32.47 -23.01
C VAL A 509 -1.98 33.00 -22.33
N ILE A 510 -1.74 32.64 -21.06
CA ILE A 510 -0.58 33.05 -20.29
C ILE A 510 0.54 32.02 -20.54
N THR A 511 1.73 32.52 -20.84
CA THR A 511 2.94 31.68 -20.91
C THR A 511 3.47 31.43 -19.51
N PRO A 512 3.70 30.18 -19.09
CA PRO A 512 4.25 29.89 -17.77
C PRO A 512 5.68 30.43 -17.64
N GLY A 513 5.98 31.10 -16.53
CA GLY A 513 7.34 31.52 -16.18
C GLY A 513 8.19 30.36 -15.63
N ALA A 514 9.48 30.61 -15.37
CA ALA A 514 10.44 29.60 -14.91
C ALA A 514 9.98 28.89 -13.63
N ASP A 515 9.43 29.61 -12.66
CA ASP A 515 8.92 29.04 -11.41
C ASP A 515 7.76 28.05 -11.64
N HIS A 516 6.88 28.38 -12.58
CA HIS A 516 5.77 27.49 -12.95
C HIS A 516 6.24 26.22 -13.67
N LEU A 517 7.31 26.33 -14.47
CA LEU A 517 7.94 25.17 -15.12
C LEU A 517 8.68 24.31 -14.09
N GLY A 518 9.24 24.92 -13.04
CA GLY A 518 9.85 24.21 -11.90
C GLY A 518 8.87 23.27 -11.18
N VAL A 519 7.57 23.57 -11.22
CA VAL A 519 6.51 22.67 -10.70
C VAL A 519 6.44 21.37 -11.52
N LEU A 520 6.59 21.46 -12.84
CA LEU A 520 6.60 20.27 -13.70
C LEU A 520 7.86 19.43 -13.48
N ASP A 521 9.01 20.08 -13.23
CA ASP A 521 10.24 19.38 -12.87
C ASP A 521 10.11 18.64 -11.54
N GLU A 522 9.38 19.21 -10.56
CA GLU A 522 9.03 18.53 -9.32
C GLU A 522 8.21 17.27 -9.60
N GLY A 523 7.19 17.37 -10.46
CA GLY A 523 6.37 16.23 -10.87
C GLY A 523 7.20 15.12 -11.51
N VAL A 524 8.13 15.46 -12.41
CA VAL A 524 9.03 14.48 -13.03
C VAL A 524 9.98 13.84 -12.01
N ARG A 525 10.41 14.57 -10.98
CA ARG A 525 11.22 13.97 -9.89
C ARG A 525 10.45 12.94 -9.08
N PHE A 526 9.15 13.17 -8.84
CA PHE A 526 8.29 12.18 -8.17
C PHE A 526 7.95 10.99 -9.07
N PHE A 527 7.75 11.26 -10.37
CA PHE A 527 7.27 10.27 -11.35
C PHE A 527 8.14 10.18 -12.60
N PRO A 528 9.43 9.84 -12.47
CA PRO A 528 10.36 9.87 -13.61
C PRO A 528 10.03 8.86 -14.71
N ARG A 529 9.28 7.79 -14.37
CA ARG A 529 8.83 6.76 -15.32
C ARG A 529 7.46 7.06 -15.95
N HIS A 530 6.79 8.12 -15.54
CA HIS A 530 5.50 8.53 -16.08
C HIS A 530 5.69 9.28 -17.40
N SER A 531 5.76 8.53 -18.49
CA SER A 531 6.19 9.03 -19.80
C SER A 531 5.32 10.17 -20.34
N ALA A 532 4.01 10.18 -20.03
CA ALA A 532 3.12 11.26 -20.43
C ALA A 532 3.48 12.59 -19.75
N LEU A 533 3.79 12.56 -18.45
CA LEU A 533 4.22 13.74 -17.70
C LEU A 533 5.58 14.24 -18.20
N VAL A 534 6.54 13.34 -18.42
CA VAL A 534 7.86 13.70 -18.95
C VAL A 534 7.74 14.37 -20.32
N TYR A 535 6.90 13.82 -21.21
CA TYR A 535 6.62 14.41 -22.52
C TYR A 535 5.96 15.79 -22.39
N ALA A 536 4.90 15.91 -21.58
CA ALA A 536 4.20 17.17 -21.36
C ALA A 536 5.14 18.26 -20.82
N THR A 537 6.03 17.90 -19.87
CA THR A 537 7.05 18.79 -19.34
C THR A 537 8.03 19.25 -20.42
N ALA A 538 8.51 18.31 -21.25
CA ALA A 538 9.40 18.63 -22.38
C ALA A 538 8.73 19.61 -23.34
N VAL A 539 7.47 19.38 -23.72
CA VAL A 539 6.69 20.27 -24.60
C VAL A 539 6.58 21.69 -24.01
N GLN A 540 6.30 21.83 -22.71
CA GLN A 540 6.20 23.14 -22.07
C GLN A 540 7.56 23.86 -22.07
N LYS A 541 8.66 23.16 -21.84
CA LYS A 541 10.01 23.72 -21.92
C LYS A 541 10.38 24.17 -23.34
N VAL A 542 10.00 23.41 -24.36
CA VAL A 542 10.18 23.83 -25.78
C VAL A 542 9.41 25.13 -26.04
N ARG A 543 8.15 25.22 -25.61
CA ARG A 543 7.31 26.43 -25.78
C ARG A 543 7.89 27.65 -25.07
N ALA A 544 8.56 27.45 -23.95
CA ALA A 544 9.23 28.49 -23.18
C ALA A 544 10.64 28.84 -23.71
N GLY A 545 11.11 28.20 -24.80
CA GLY A 545 12.44 28.42 -25.38
C GLY A 545 13.59 27.75 -24.59
N LEU A 546 13.29 26.92 -23.57
CA LEU A 546 14.28 26.23 -22.74
C LEU A 546 14.74 24.91 -23.43
N VAL A 547 15.39 25.04 -24.59
CA VAL A 547 15.73 23.92 -25.48
C VAL A 547 16.67 22.92 -24.81
N ALA A 548 17.64 23.37 -24.02
CA ALA A 548 18.59 22.49 -23.32
C ALA A 548 17.87 21.60 -22.31
N ASP A 549 17.01 22.19 -21.47
CA ASP A 549 16.23 21.47 -20.46
C ASP A 549 15.21 20.53 -21.09
N ALA A 550 14.59 20.94 -22.20
CA ALA A 550 13.69 20.08 -22.96
C ALA A 550 14.40 18.82 -23.47
N ARG A 551 15.65 18.95 -23.98
CA ARG A 551 16.47 17.81 -24.40
C ARG A 551 16.74 16.84 -23.26
N LEU A 552 17.09 17.34 -22.08
CA LEU A 552 17.31 16.50 -20.88
C LEU A 552 16.03 15.71 -20.53
N MET A 553 14.86 16.34 -20.60
CA MET A 553 13.58 15.65 -20.36
C MET A 553 13.29 14.59 -21.42
N ILE A 554 13.52 14.90 -22.70
CA ILE A 554 13.35 13.94 -23.80
C ILE A 554 14.29 12.74 -23.65
N ASP A 555 15.57 12.98 -23.33
CA ASP A 555 16.56 11.92 -23.14
C ASP A 555 16.21 11.05 -21.92
N LEU A 556 15.69 11.65 -20.85
CA LEU A 556 15.14 10.92 -19.70
C LEU A 556 13.98 10.02 -20.14
N GLY A 557 12.99 10.59 -20.85
CA GLY A 557 11.83 9.85 -21.33
C GLY A 557 12.19 8.69 -22.25
N LEU A 558 13.13 8.88 -23.17
CA LEU A 558 13.60 7.84 -24.08
C LEU A 558 14.36 6.71 -23.37
N ARG A 559 15.12 7.03 -22.32
CA ARG A 559 15.81 6.01 -21.50
C ARG A 559 14.86 5.18 -20.67
N LEU A 560 13.77 5.78 -20.19
CA LEU A 560 12.82 5.14 -19.28
C LEU A 560 11.55 4.63 -19.98
N ALA A 561 11.39 4.90 -21.29
CA ALA A 561 10.24 4.45 -22.07
C ALA A 561 10.15 2.92 -22.09
N PRO A 562 8.96 2.35 -21.85
CA PRO A 562 8.83 0.92 -21.61
C PRO A 562 9.09 0.04 -22.83
N ALA A 563 8.82 0.49 -24.05
CA ALA A 563 9.01 -0.33 -25.25
C ALA A 563 9.49 0.49 -26.44
N PRO A 564 10.31 -0.09 -27.36
CA PRO A 564 10.78 0.59 -28.57
C PRO A 564 9.66 1.08 -29.49
N GLU A 565 8.51 0.39 -29.49
CA GLU A 565 7.38 0.67 -30.40
C GLU A 565 6.25 1.49 -29.76
N SER A 566 6.43 1.97 -28.50
CA SER A 566 5.37 2.71 -27.81
C SER A 566 5.07 4.05 -28.52
N GLU A 567 3.80 4.44 -28.56
CA GLU A 567 3.36 5.74 -29.10
C GLU A 567 4.08 6.91 -28.42
N MET A 568 4.29 6.82 -27.12
CA MET A 568 4.97 7.86 -26.36
C MET A 568 6.44 8.01 -26.75
N ARG A 569 7.12 6.90 -27.03
CA ARG A 569 8.50 6.96 -27.55
C ARG A 569 8.56 7.67 -28.89
N ARG A 570 7.64 7.36 -29.81
CA ARG A 570 7.54 8.05 -31.11
C ARG A 570 7.29 9.55 -30.93
N LYS A 571 6.40 9.95 -30.02
CA LYS A 571 6.16 11.37 -29.67
C LYS A 571 7.44 12.07 -29.19
N LEU A 572 8.20 11.43 -28.30
CA LEU A 572 9.47 11.97 -27.78
C LEU A 572 10.54 12.09 -28.89
N GLU A 573 10.65 11.10 -29.78
CA GLU A 573 11.59 11.12 -30.92
C GLU A 573 11.22 12.21 -31.91
N THR A 574 9.94 12.39 -32.22
CA THR A 574 9.44 13.47 -33.08
C THR A 574 9.73 14.83 -32.45
N LEU A 575 9.47 14.99 -31.16
CA LEU A 575 9.77 16.23 -30.45
C LEU A 575 11.28 16.52 -30.46
N ARG A 576 12.12 15.49 -30.26
CA ARG A 576 13.59 15.62 -30.33
C ARG A 576 14.07 16.09 -31.72
N ALA A 577 13.50 15.53 -32.79
CA ALA A 577 13.83 15.89 -34.14
C ALA A 577 13.42 17.33 -34.52
N SER A 578 12.39 17.86 -33.85
CA SER A 578 11.93 19.26 -34.09
C SER A 578 12.81 20.31 -33.39
N LEU A 579 13.71 19.91 -32.50
CA LEU A 579 14.56 20.85 -31.76
C LEU A 579 15.76 21.31 -32.60
N PRO A 580 16.14 22.60 -32.52
CA PRO A 580 17.33 23.10 -33.20
C PRO A 580 18.58 22.36 -32.75
N VAL A 581 19.47 22.04 -33.68
CA VAL A 581 20.77 21.42 -33.34
C VAL A 581 21.58 22.43 -32.53
N VAL A 582 21.86 22.11 -31.27
CA VAL A 582 22.81 22.93 -30.49
C VAL A 582 24.20 22.64 -31.05
N LYS A 583 24.79 23.65 -31.65
CA LYS A 583 26.19 23.61 -32.10
C LYS A 583 27.14 23.64 -30.94
#